data_d64693cc57f63665a32172774b9a022d
#
_entry.id   d64693cc57f63665a32172774b9a022d
#
_cell.length_a   1.000
_cell.length_b   1.000
_cell.length_c   1.000
_cell.angle_alpha   90.00
_cell.angle_beta   90.00
_cell.angle_gamma   90.00
#
_symmetry.space_group_name_H-M   'P 1'
#
loop_
_entity.id
_entity.type
_entity.pdbx_description
1 polymer ?
#
loop_
_entity_poly.entity_id
_entity_poly.type
_entity_poly.pdbx_seq_one_letter_code
_entity_poly.pdbx_strand_id
1 'polypeptide(L)'
;MHNLQKGLNSNKIMKHRFLILFLFVSILSLKAQSLSGEKENFTRQDTLRGSITPERIWWDLTSYHLAIEVVPDLKFISGKNTIKYTVLKEYQTLQIDLQAPLKITKVTQDGVPLKVIDDGNAHFVQLQKKQKVGNSERIIVHYQGNPKEAINAPWDGGFSWKKDENGNHFVATSCQGLGASVWWPCKDHMYDEVENMKISVTVPRNLMDVSNGKLENIVDNGATKTYNWSVNNPINNYGVNINIGDYTHFSEVFEGENGNLDMNYYVLKYNLKKAKKQFTDAPKMMKAFEHWFGPYPFY
;
A
#
# COMPACT_ATOMS: atom_id res chain seq x y z
N MET A 1 67.71 -33.55 -15.91
CA MET A 1 67.35 -32.28 -15.14
C MET A 1 66.79 -31.13 -15.98
N HIS A 2 66.97 -31.11 -17.31
CA HIS A 2 66.55 -29.96 -18.15
C HIS A 2 65.02 -29.88 -18.43
N ASN A 3 64.24 -30.97 -18.29
CA ASN A 3 62.80 -31.00 -18.57
C ASN A 3 61.94 -30.60 -17.38
N LEU A 4 62.41 -30.63 -16.14
CA LEU A 4 61.67 -30.22 -14.94
C LEU A 4 61.67 -28.70 -14.77
N GLN A 5 62.69 -27.97 -15.23
CA GLN A 5 62.71 -26.51 -15.16
C GLN A 5 61.81 -25.84 -16.18
N LYS A 6 61.50 -26.43 -17.32
CA LYS A 6 60.51 -25.89 -18.30
C LYS A 6 59.10 -25.98 -17.83
N GLY A 7 58.73 -27.02 -17.08
CA GLY A 7 57.39 -27.20 -16.53
C GLY A 7 57.07 -26.20 -15.41
N LEU A 8 58.06 -25.89 -14.56
CA LEU A 8 57.86 -24.91 -13.46
C LEU A 8 57.72 -23.46 -13.95
N ASN A 9 58.41 -23.09 -15.01
CA ASN A 9 58.27 -21.75 -15.60
C ASN A 9 56.95 -21.57 -16.35
N SER A 10 56.45 -22.61 -17.03
CA SER A 10 55.16 -22.57 -17.71
C SER A 10 54.01 -22.37 -16.73
N ASN A 11 54.01 -23.08 -15.60
CA ASN A 11 52.98 -22.94 -14.56
C ASN A 11 53.01 -21.58 -13.86
N LYS A 12 54.18 -20.98 -13.69
CA LYS A 12 54.31 -19.64 -13.11
C LYS A 12 53.78 -18.57 -14.06
N ILE A 13 54.09 -18.65 -15.34
CA ILE A 13 53.59 -17.73 -16.36
C ILE A 13 52.07 -17.86 -16.52
N MET A 14 51.52 -19.06 -16.45
CA MET A 14 50.07 -19.30 -16.54
C MET A 14 49.34 -18.71 -15.33
N LYS A 15 49.87 -18.87 -14.11
CA LYS A 15 49.30 -18.25 -12.90
C LYS A 15 49.31 -16.72 -12.97
N HIS A 16 50.38 -16.11 -13.48
CA HIS A 16 50.41 -14.64 -13.64
C HIS A 16 49.42 -14.14 -14.72
N ARG A 17 49.23 -14.88 -15.80
CA ARG A 17 48.24 -14.55 -16.82
C ARG A 17 46.80 -14.66 -16.29
N PHE A 18 46.50 -15.66 -15.47
CA PHE A 18 45.23 -15.80 -14.80
C PHE A 18 44.99 -14.68 -13.76
N LEU A 19 46.03 -14.30 -13.00
CA LEU A 19 45.94 -13.20 -12.04
C LEU A 19 45.69 -11.85 -12.72
N ILE A 20 46.36 -11.58 -13.85
CA ILE A 20 46.16 -10.37 -14.65
C ILE A 20 44.78 -10.36 -15.29
N LEU A 21 44.26 -11.49 -15.77
CA LEU A 21 42.92 -11.61 -16.32
C LEU A 21 41.83 -11.37 -15.24
N PHE A 22 42.06 -11.91 -14.04
CA PHE A 22 41.15 -11.71 -12.90
C PHE A 22 41.16 -10.26 -12.42
N LEU A 23 42.29 -9.58 -12.40
CA LEU A 23 42.39 -8.15 -12.11
C LEU A 23 41.72 -7.30 -13.19
N PHE A 24 41.82 -7.66 -14.46
CA PHE A 24 41.15 -6.96 -15.55
C PHE A 24 39.63 -7.13 -15.50
N VAL A 25 39.12 -8.31 -15.15
CA VAL A 25 37.69 -8.60 -14.97
C VAL A 25 37.13 -7.85 -13.76
N SER A 26 37.89 -7.75 -12.65
CA SER A 26 37.46 -6.98 -11.48
C SER A 26 37.47 -5.47 -11.73
N ILE A 27 38.36 -4.94 -12.56
CA ILE A 27 38.32 -3.52 -12.95
C ILE A 27 37.18 -3.21 -13.90
N LEU A 28 36.77 -4.15 -14.76
CA LEU A 28 35.57 -4.01 -15.60
C LEU A 28 34.30 -4.07 -14.80
N SER A 29 34.25 -4.85 -13.71
CA SER A 29 33.10 -4.91 -12.80
C SER A 29 32.94 -3.62 -11.98
N LEU A 30 34.01 -2.91 -11.68
CA LEU A 30 33.98 -1.62 -10.99
C LEU A 30 33.46 -0.46 -11.86
N LYS A 31 33.44 -0.62 -13.19
CA LYS A 31 32.78 0.37 -14.07
C LYS A 31 31.27 0.16 -14.24
N ALA A 32 30.72 -0.93 -13.73
CA ALA A 32 29.28 -1.21 -13.80
C ALA A 32 28.45 -0.42 -12.76
N GLN A 33 29.09 0.25 -11.81
CA GLN A 33 28.47 1.26 -10.96
C GLN A 33 29.01 2.64 -11.34
N SER A 34 28.68 3.10 -12.53
CA SER A 34 28.66 4.52 -12.79
C SER A 34 27.56 5.11 -11.90
N LEU A 35 27.94 5.51 -10.71
CA LEU A 35 27.28 6.58 -9.97
C LEU A 35 27.53 7.90 -10.75
N SER A 36 27.18 7.93 -12.02
CA SER A 36 26.81 9.18 -12.67
C SER A 36 25.45 9.53 -12.09
N GLY A 37 25.45 10.11 -10.92
CA GLY A 37 24.38 10.91 -10.45
C GLY A 37 24.18 12.01 -11.46
N GLU A 38 23.41 11.78 -12.54
CA GLU A 38 22.68 12.85 -13.15
C GLU A 38 21.98 13.52 -11.97
N LYS A 39 22.25 14.79 -11.75
CA LYS A 39 21.53 15.59 -10.77
C LYS A 39 20.08 15.47 -11.16
N GLU A 40 19.33 14.61 -10.46
CA GLU A 40 17.89 14.54 -10.63
C GLU A 40 17.37 15.93 -10.31
N ASN A 41 16.87 16.61 -11.31
CA ASN A 41 16.21 17.89 -11.13
C ASN A 41 14.82 17.59 -10.57
N PHE A 42 14.70 17.68 -9.25
CA PHE A 42 13.41 17.54 -8.59
C PHE A 42 12.43 18.60 -9.12
N THR A 43 11.28 18.12 -9.54
CA THR A 43 10.19 18.97 -10.01
C THR A 43 9.41 19.53 -8.82
N ARG A 44 8.50 20.50 -9.11
CA ARG A 44 7.55 20.97 -8.12
C ARG A 44 6.67 19.82 -7.58
N GLN A 45 6.28 18.86 -8.43
CA GLN A 45 5.47 17.71 -8.02
C GLN A 45 6.23 16.78 -7.07
N ASP A 46 7.53 16.57 -7.28
CA ASP A 46 8.37 15.80 -6.34
C ASP A 46 8.47 16.51 -4.99
N THR A 47 8.59 17.84 -4.99
CA THR A 47 8.59 18.65 -3.77
C THR A 47 7.25 18.54 -3.03
N LEU A 48 6.13 18.70 -3.72
CA LEU A 48 4.80 18.61 -3.13
C LEU A 48 4.52 17.22 -2.55
N ARG A 49 5.01 16.17 -3.22
CA ARG A 49 4.86 14.78 -2.76
C ARG A 49 5.76 14.46 -1.57
N GLY A 50 7.04 14.82 -1.65
CA GLY A 50 8.08 14.38 -0.70
C GLY A 50 8.30 15.31 0.49
N SER A 51 7.64 16.48 0.55
CA SER A 51 7.86 17.48 1.60
C SER A 51 6.73 17.52 2.62
N ILE A 52 7.09 17.88 3.86
CA ILE A 52 6.12 18.31 4.86
C ILE A 52 5.79 19.77 4.58
N THR A 53 4.84 20.00 3.66
CA THR A 53 4.42 21.35 3.25
C THR A 53 3.74 22.12 4.40
N PRO A 54 3.66 23.45 4.33
CA PRO A 54 2.86 24.22 5.29
C PRO A 54 1.42 23.74 5.41
N GLU A 55 0.83 23.22 4.32
CA GLU A 55 -0.54 22.71 4.21
C GLU A 55 -0.71 21.30 4.81
N ARG A 56 0.41 20.61 5.12
CA ARG A 56 0.41 19.31 5.81
C ARG A 56 0.74 19.41 7.29
N ILE A 57 1.67 20.30 7.71
CA ILE A 57 2.28 20.31 9.05
C ILE A 57 1.34 20.80 10.16
N TRP A 58 0.28 21.53 9.84
CA TRP A 58 -0.57 22.20 10.83
C TRP A 58 -1.68 21.31 11.41
N TRP A 59 -1.85 20.11 10.91
CA TRP A 59 -2.86 19.16 11.32
C TRP A 59 -2.27 17.76 11.49
N ASP A 60 -2.72 17.09 12.54
CA ASP A 60 -2.37 15.74 12.91
C ASP A 60 -3.49 14.80 12.47
N LEU A 61 -3.15 13.79 11.71
CA LEU A 61 -4.10 12.84 11.13
C LEU A 61 -4.49 11.78 12.16
N THR A 62 -5.75 11.71 12.56
CA THR A 62 -6.19 10.77 13.60
C THR A 62 -6.90 9.55 13.04
N SER A 63 -7.77 9.68 12.05
CA SER A 63 -8.41 8.51 11.45
C SER A 63 -8.89 8.73 10.02
N TYR A 64 -9.02 7.61 9.29
CA TYR A 64 -9.71 7.53 8.01
C TYR A 64 -10.98 6.66 8.11
N HIS A 65 -11.97 7.00 7.31
CA HIS A 65 -13.00 6.07 6.88
C HIS A 65 -13.10 6.10 5.36
N LEU A 66 -12.44 5.14 4.73
CA LEU A 66 -12.45 4.93 3.29
C LEU A 66 -13.64 4.07 2.91
N ALA A 67 -14.61 4.62 2.20
CA ALA A 67 -15.78 3.92 1.70
C ALA A 67 -15.80 4.00 0.17
N ILE A 68 -15.65 2.86 -0.51
CA ILE A 68 -15.54 2.77 -1.97
C ILE A 68 -16.44 1.71 -2.55
N GLU A 69 -16.85 1.93 -3.78
CA GLU A 69 -17.47 0.94 -4.66
C GLU A 69 -16.49 0.61 -5.80
N VAL A 70 -16.33 -0.67 -6.06
CA VAL A 70 -15.46 -1.19 -7.14
C VAL A 70 -16.33 -1.88 -8.17
N VAL A 71 -16.25 -1.42 -9.42
CA VAL A 71 -16.97 -1.96 -10.57
C VAL A 71 -15.97 -2.61 -11.53
N PRO A 72 -15.66 -3.91 -11.35
CA PRO A 72 -14.55 -4.56 -12.07
C PRO A 72 -14.74 -4.59 -13.57
N ASP A 73 -15.97 -4.75 -14.06
CA ASP A 73 -16.27 -4.78 -15.51
C ASP A 73 -15.91 -3.46 -16.21
N LEU A 74 -15.99 -2.35 -15.49
CA LEU A 74 -15.67 -1.02 -16.00
C LEU A 74 -14.25 -0.58 -15.60
N LYS A 75 -13.54 -1.36 -14.78
CA LYS A 75 -12.28 -1.00 -14.14
C LYS A 75 -12.37 0.35 -13.43
N PHE A 76 -13.49 0.59 -12.78
CA PHE A 76 -13.87 1.88 -12.22
C PHE A 76 -14.06 1.78 -10.72
N ILE A 77 -13.66 2.85 -10.02
CA ILE A 77 -13.92 3.02 -8.60
C ILE A 77 -14.57 4.37 -8.33
N SER A 78 -15.44 4.41 -7.33
CA SER A 78 -16.00 5.64 -6.79
C SER A 78 -16.14 5.52 -5.28
N GLY A 79 -16.06 6.64 -4.58
CA GLY A 79 -16.21 6.60 -3.13
C GLY A 79 -15.87 7.92 -2.45
N LYS A 80 -15.64 7.79 -1.15
CA LYS A 80 -15.26 8.91 -0.29
C LYS A 80 -14.29 8.46 0.78
N ASN A 81 -13.40 9.37 1.17
CA ASN A 81 -12.61 9.22 2.37
C ASN A 81 -13.03 10.32 3.38
N THR A 82 -13.45 9.91 4.58
CA THR A 82 -13.65 10.80 5.70
C THR A 82 -12.35 10.88 6.48
N ILE A 83 -11.75 12.05 6.50
CA ILE A 83 -10.46 12.34 7.13
C ILE A 83 -10.75 13.10 8.43
N LYS A 84 -10.38 12.52 9.57
CA LYS A 84 -10.41 13.18 10.87
C LYS A 84 -9.01 13.61 11.26
N TYR A 85 -8.92 14.77 11.88
CA TYR A 85 -7.63 15.34 12.28
C TYR A 85 -7.75 16.26 13.50
N THR A 86 -6.64 16.43 14.20
CA THR A 86 -6.48 17.42 15.27
C THR A 86 -5.71 18.62 14.75
N VAL A 87 -6.15 19.81 15.09
CA VAL A 87 -5.52 21.07 14.67
C VAL A 87 -4.32 21.36 15.57
N LEU A 88 -3.12 21.40 14.98
CA LEU A 88 -1.86 21.70 15.70
C LEU A 88 -1.49 23.18 15.65
N LYS A 89 -1.86 23.88 14.57
CA LYS A 89 -1.62 25.32 14.37
C LYS A 89 -2.80 25.95 13.64
N GLU A 90 -3.08 27.21 13.88
CA GLU A 90 -4.09 27.93 13.12
C GLU A 90 -3.72 28.00 11.64
N TYR A 91 -4.53 27.38 10.79
CA TYR A 91 -4.36 27.41 9.33
C TYR A 91 -5.70 27.22 8.63
N GLN A 92 -5.71 27.35 7.30
CA GLN A 92 -6.95 27.32 6.54
C GLN A 92 -6.93 26.44 5.29
N THR A 93 -5.76 25.91 4.91
CA THR A 93 -5.61 25.09 3.71
C THR A 93 -5.03 23.73 4.08
N LEU A 94 -5.69 22.65 3.64
CA LEU A 94 -5.13 21.29 3.74
C LEU A 94 -4.61 20.87 2.37
N GLN A 95 -3.50 20.14 2.37
CA GLN A 95 -3.07 19.37 1.21
C GLN A 95 -3.56 17.94 1.32
N ILE A 96 -4.28 17.49 0.30
CA ILE A 96 -4.69 16.08 0.08
C ILE A 96 -4.07 15.62 -1.23
N ASP A 97 -3.59 14.40 -1.27
CA ASP A 97 -2.93 13.85 -2.43
C ASP A 97 -3.84 12.80 -3.09
N LEU A 98 -3.97 12.87 -4.40
CA LEU A 98 -4.66 11.90 -5.25
C LEU A 98 -4.06 11.96 -6.65
N GLN A 99 -3.62 10.82 -7.19
CA GLN A 99 -2.97 10.81 -8.49
C GLN A 99 -3.97 10.64 -9.64
N ALA A 100 -3.69 11.33 -10.74
CA ALA A 100 -4.39 11.07 -11.98
C ALA A 100 -4.24 9.58 -12.39
N PRO A 101 -5.25 8.99 -13.03
CA PRO A 101 -6.44 9.61 -13.64
C PRO A 101 -7.65 9.76 -12.71
N LEU A 102 -7.52 9.40 -11.42
CA LEU A 102 -8.57 9.62 -10.43
C LEU A 102 -8.80 11.12 -10.22
N LYS A 103 -10.05 11.49 -9.84
CA LYS A 103 -10.43 12.89 -9.66
C LYS A 103 -11.20 13.09 -8.36
N ILE A 104 -10.85 14.10 -7.61
CA ILE A 104 -11.69 14.62 -6.52
C ILE A 104 -12.90 15.30 -7.15
N THR A 105 -14.09 14.85 -6.78
CA THR A 105 -15.34 15.38 -7.31
C THR A 105 -15.99 16.41 -6.38
N LYS A 106 -15.73 16.29 -5.07
CA LYS A 106 -16.28 17.16 -4.04
C LYS A 106 -15.50 16.99 -2.73
N VAL A 107 -15.28 18.10 -2.03
CA VAL A 107 -14.81 18.08 -0.64
C VAL A 107 -15.81 18.85 0.21
N THR A 108 -16.15 18.34 1.40
CA THR A 108 -17.06 19.01 2.33
C THR A 108 -16.49 19.02 3.75
N GLN A 109 -16.81 20.08 4.50
CA GLN A 109 -16.70 20.15 5.95
C GLN A 109 -18.07 20.50 6.51
N ASP A 110 -18.59 19.72 7.46
CA ASP A 110 -19.92 19.89 8.08
C ASP A 110 -21.06 20.05 7.06
N GLY A 111 -20.98 19.30 5.96
CA GLY A 111 -21.94 19.34 4.85
C GLY A 111 -21.74 20.48 3.85
N VAL A 112 -20.90 21.45 4.16
CA VAL A 112 -20.64 22.61 3.29
C VAL A 112 -19.54 22.28 2.27
N PRO A 113 -19.77 22.51 0.95
CA PRO A 113 -18.76 22.33 -0.06
C PRO A 113 -17.58 23.28 0.12
N LEU A 114 -16.37 22.76 -0.09
CA LEU A 114 -15.13 23.51 -0.02
C LEU A 114 -14.53 23.69 -1.41
N LYS A 115 -13.80 24.79 -1.58
CA LYS A 115 -13.01 25.03 -2.80
C LYS A 115 -11.76 24.18 -2.78
N VAL A 116 -11.47 23.55 -3.90
CA VAL A 116 -10.23 22.78 -4.12
C VAL A 116 -9.43 23.46 -5.24
N ILE A 117 -8.14 23.59 -5.04
CA ILE A 117 -7.19 24.09 -6.03
C ILE A 117 -6.24 22.95 -6.36
N ASP A 118 -6.25 22.51 -7.60
CA ASP A 118 -5.43 21.39 -8.06
C ASP A 118 -4.04 21.89 -8.49
N ASP A 119 -3.01 21.18 -8.06
CA ASP A 119 -1.63 21.35 -8.52
C ASP A 119 -1.03 19.94 -8.77
N GLY A 120 -1.30 19.43 -9.97
CA GLY A 120 -0.98 18.06 -10.34
C GLY A 120 -1.68 17.02 -9.46
N ASN A 121 -0.91 16.25 -8.68
CA ASN A 121 -1.43 15.24 -7.77
C ASN A 121 -1.66 15.76 -6.33
N ALA A 122 -1.34 17.03 -6.07
CA ALA A 122 -1.65 17.70 -4.80
C ALA A 122 -2.91 18.56 -4.96
N HIS A 123 -3.83 18.44 -4.01
CA HIS A 123 -5.11 19.12 -4.00
C HIS A 123 -5.22 19.97 -2.74
N PHE A 124 -5.25 21.29 -2.91
CA PHE A 124 -5.31 22.24 -1.80
C PHE A 124 -6.75 22.56 -1.46
N VAL A 125 -7.23 22.04 -0.35
CA VAL A 125 -8.59 22.22 0.16
C VAL A 125 -8.64 23.50 0.99
N GLN A 126 -9.42 24.49 0.56
CA GLN A 126 -9.57 25.75 1.26
C GLN A 126 -10.78 25.66 2.23
N LEU A 127 -10.49 25.65 3.53
CA LEU A 127 -11.50 25.69 4.57
C LEU A 127 -12.18 27.06 4.63
N GLN A 128 -13.45 27.10 5.07
CA GLN A 128 -14.18 28.39 5.14
C GLN A 128 -13.58 29.36 6.15
N LYS A 129 -12.95 28.86 7.20
CA LYS A 129 -12.31 29.65 8.26
C LYS A 129 -11.06 28.97 8.77
N LYS A 130 -10.17 29.76 9.37
CA LYS A 130 -9.02 29.22 10.09
C LYS A 130 -9.50 28.28 11.20
N GLN A 131 -8.84 27.15 11.30
CA GLN A 131 -9.10 26.13 12.32
C GLN A 131 -8.40 26.51 13.62
N LYS A 132 -9.04 26.21 14.76
CA LYS A 132 -8.49 26.53 16.10
C LYS A 132 -7.67 25.38 16.62
N VAL A 133 -6.50 25.68 17.19
CA VAL A 133 -5.60 24.70 17.82
C VAL A 133 -6.34 23.86 18.86
N GLY A 134 -6.09 22.56 18.87
CA GLY A 134 -6.70 21.57 19.76
C GLY A 134 -8.08 21.06 19.33
N ASN A 135 -8.72 21.67 18.32
CA ASN A 135 -9.98 21.13 17.79
C ASN A 135 -9.74 19.82 17.06
N SER A 136 -10.70 18.89 17.24
CA SER A 136 -10.85 17.73 16.36
C SER A 136 -11.84 18.08 15.25
N GLU A 137 -11.38 17.95 14.04
CA GLU A 137 -12.14 18.35 12.84
C GLU A 137 -12.22 17.19 11.84
N ARG A 138 -13.08 17.34 10.82
CA ARG A 138 -13.16 16.34 9.75
C ARG A 138 -13.52 16.99 8.42
N ILE A 139 -13.00 16.40 7.35
CA ILE A 139 -13.46 16.65 5.98
C ILE A 139 -13.87 15.34 5.31
N ILE A 140 -14.71 15.43 4.29
CA ILE A 140 -15.09 14.29 3.46
C ILE A 140 -14.66 14.60 2.02
N VAL A 141 -13.79 13.77 1.49
CA VAL A 141 -13.27 13.87 0.12
C VAL A 141 -13.95 12.82 -0.74
N HIS A 142 -14.76 13.23 -1.71
CA HIS A 142 -15.37 12.34 -2.70
C HIS A 142 -14.48 12.29 -3.94
N TYR A 143 -14.34 11.09 -4.50
CA TYR A 143 -13.49 10.86 -5.67
C TYR A 143 -13.98 9.70 -6.52
N GLN A 144 -13.55 9.67 -7.77
CA GLN A 144 -13.87 8.59 -8.70
C GLN A 144 -12.94 8.56 -9.90
N GLY A 145 -12.99 7.47 -10.65
CA GLY A 145 -12.32 7.31 -11.93
C GLY A 145 -11.86 5.88 -12.20
N ASN A 146 -11.15 5.73 -13.29
CA ASN A 146 -10.44 4.50 -13.63
C ASN A 146 -9.04 4.62 -13.06
N PRO A 147 -8.68 3.91 -11.99
CA PRO A 147 -7.35 4.04 -11.38
C PRO A 147 -6.27 3.55 -12.33
N LYS A 148 -5.04 4.01 -12.11
CA LYS A 148 -3.88 3.52 -12.85
C LYS A 148 -3.80 2.00 -12.74
N GLU A 149 -3.56 1.32 -13.88
CA GLU A 149 -3.30 -0.11 -13.89
C GLU A 149 -1.83 -0.40 -13.59
N ALA A 150 -1.58 -1.38 -12.73
CA ALA A 150 -0.23 -1.91 -12.51
C ALA A 150 0.19 -2.77 -13.70
N ILE A 151 1.37 -2.54 -14.25
CA ILE A 151 1.91 -3.29 -15.40
C ILE A 151 2.57 -4.58 -14.91
N ASN A 152 3.39 -4.48 -13.88
CA ASN A 152 4.16 -5.58 -13.27
C ASN A 152 3.83 -5.73 -11.78
N ALA A 153 2.54 -5.85 -11.43
CA ALA A 153 2.13 -6.02 -10.04
C ALA A 153 2.84 -7.22 -9.38
N PRO A 154 3.24 -7.13 -8.12
CA PRO A 154 3.10 -6.01 -7.18
C PRO A 154 4.25 -5.00 -7.21
N TRP A 155 5.18 -5.09 -8.18
CA TRP A 155 6.41 -4.30 -8.26
C TRP A 155 6.21 -2.87 -8.78
N ASP A 156 5.00 -2.54 -9.24
CA ASP A 156 4.56 -1.19 -9.59
C ASP A 156 3.18 -0.88 -8.97
N GLY A 157 2.92 0.41 -8.74
CA GLY A 157 1.68 0.87 -8.12
C GLY A 157 0.51 0.91 -9.09
N GLY A 158 -0.68 0.68 -8.57
CA GLY A 158 -1.94 0.72 -9.30
C GLY A 158 -2.86 -0.46 -9.00
N PHE A 159 -3.86 -0.62 -9.83
CA PHE A 159 -4.83 -1.73 -9.77
C PHE A 159 -4.42 -2.86 -10.71
N SER A 160 -4.53 -4.09 -10.22
CA SER A 160 -4.50 -5.30 -11.04
C SER A 160 -5.93 -5.72 -11.33
N TRP A 161 -6.33 -5.66 -12.60
CA TRP A 161 -7.64 -6.12 -13.08
C TRP A 161 -7.45 -7.43 -13.83
N LYS A 162 -7.50 -8.55 -13.12
CA LYS A 162 -7.26 -9.88 -13.68
C LYS A 162 -8.52 -10.75 -13.57
N LYS A 163 -8.45 -11.93 -14.16
CA LYS A 163 -9.41 -13.01 -14.00
C LYS A 163 -8.71 -14.21 -13.35
N ASP A 164 -9.44 -14.93 -12.50
CA ASP A 164 -9.00 -16.20 -11.95
C ASP A 164 -9.15 -17.36 -12.99
N GLU A 165 -8.76 -18.57 -12.60
CA GLU A 165 -8.84 -19.77 -13.48
C GLU A 165 -10.28 -20.10 -13.92
N ASN A 166 -11.30 -19.64 -13.17
CA ASN A 166 -12.71 -19.83 -13.49
C ASN A 166 -13.33 -18.64 -14.23
N GLY A 167 -12.53 -17.62 -14.57
CA GLY A 167 -12.98 -16.43 -15.28
C GLY A 167 -13.63 -15.37 -14.36
N ASN A 168 -13.64 -15.55 -13.04
CA ASN A 168 -14.11 -14.54 -12.10
C ASN A 168 -13.12 -13.38 -12.01
N HIS A 169 -13.61 -12.18 -11.68
CA HIS A 169 -12.73 -11.05 -11.42
C HIS A 169 -11.80 -11.32 -10.25
N PHE A 170 -10.54 -10.93 -10.42
CA PHE A 170 -9.50 -10.91 -9.42
C PHE A 170 -8.85 -9.53 -9.44
N VAL A 171 -9.11 -8.73 -8.41
CA VAL A 171 -8.65 -7.34 -8.32
C VAL A 171 -7.78 -7.19 -7.09
N ALA A 172 -6.66 -6.51 -7.23
CA ALA A 172 -5.77 -6.19 -6.13
C ALA A 172 -5.15 -4.81 -6.32
N THR A 173 -4.79 -4.15 -5.23
CA THR A 173 -4.09 -2.87 -5.24
C THR A 173 -2.61 -3.04 -4.87
N SER A 174 -1.77 -2.17 -5.40
CA SER A 174 -0.38 -2.01 -5.00
C SER A 174 -0.03 -0.52 -4.93
N CYS A 175 0.80 -0.13 -3.96
CA CYS A 175 1.27 1.24 -3.81
C CYS A 175 2.75 1.41 -4.21
N GLN A 176 3.41 0.34 -4.65
CA GLN A 176 4.85 0.29 -4.92
C GLN A 176 5.31 1.43 -5.84
N GLY A 177 6.30 2.20 -5.39
CA GLY A 177 6.88 3.34 -6.10
C GLY A 177 5.99 4.58 -6.21
N LEU A 178 4.67 4.47 -6.07
CA LEU A 178 3.71 5.54 -6.29
C LEU A 178 3.05 6.10 -5.02
N GLY A 179 3.06 5.35 -3.92
CA GLY A 179 2.35 5.73 -2.69
C GLY A 179 0.86 5.43 -2.73
N ALA A 180 0.18 5.70 -1.61
CA ALA A 180 -1.24 5.39 -1.41
C ALA A 180 -2.17 6.23 -2.29
N SER A 181 -1.79 7.46 -2.57
CA SER A 181 -2.57 8.40 -3.39
C SER A 181 -2.78 7.93 -4.84
N VAL A 182 -2.12 6.85 -5.27
CA VAL A 182 -2.36 6.22 -6.57
C VAL A 182 -3.79 5.70 -6.73
N TRP A 183 -4.50 5.42 -5.61
CA TRP A 183 -5.83 4.86 -5.68
C TRP A 183 -6.87 5.44 -4.70
N TRP A 184 -6.48 6.20 -3.69
CA TRP A 184 -7.41 6.87 -2.78
C TRP A 184 -6.85 8.19 -2.23
N PRO A 185 -7.71 9.20 -1.96
CA PRO A 185 -7.26 10.51 -1.50
C PRO A 185 -6.84 10.44 -0.03
N CYS A 186 -5.59 10.83 0.28
CA CYS A 186 -5.03 10.79 1.62
C CYS A 186 -3.96 11.87 1.84
N LYS A 187 -3.44 11.94 3.05
CA LYS A 187 -2.20 12.65 3.39
C LYS A 187 -1.03 11.71 3.09
N ASP A 188 -0.58 11.67 1.84
CA ASP A 188 0.38 10.66 1.36
C ASP A 188 1.82 11.02 1.72
N HIS A 189 2.13 10.91 3.01
CA HIS A 189 3.48 11.13 3.53
C HIS A 189 3.71 10.26 4.77
N MET A 190 4.93 9.71 4.91
CA MET A 190 5.28 8.75 5.96
C MET A 190 5.44 9.34 7.37
N TYR A 191 5.42 10.67 7.52
CA TYR A 191 5.62 11.28 8.85
C TYR A 191 4.37 11.26 9.74
N ASP A 192 3.23 10.88 9.20
CA ASP A 192 1.96 10.94 9.89
C ASP A 192 1.11 9.70 9.54
N GLU A 193 0.72 8.95 10.55
CA GLU A 193 -0.06 7.71 10.42
C GLU A 193 -1.35 7.83 11.24
N VAL A 194 -2.40 7.18 10.76
CA VAL A 194 -3.67 7.14 11.49
C VAL A 194 -3.59 6.24 12.73
N GLU A 195 -4.24 6.62 13.80
CA GLU A 195 -4.41 5.78 15.00
C GLU A 195 -5.33 4.58 14.72
N ASN A 196 -6.32 4.78 13.85
CA ASN A 196 -7.26 3.75 13.43
C ASN A 196 -7.85 4.05 12.05
N MET A 197 -8.38 3.02 11.39
CA MET A 197 -9.00 3.17 10.08
C MET A 197 -10.23 2.27 9.94
N LYS A 198 -11.26 2.77 9.25
CA LYS A 198 -12.37 1.98 8.74
C LYS A 198 -12.28 1.88 7.22
N ILE A 199 -12.52 0.68 6.69
CA ILE A 199 -12.50 0.41 5.26
C ILE A 199 -13.83 -0.26 4.91
N SER A 200 -14.62 0.36 4.04
CA SER A 200 -15.89 -0.18 3.55
C SER A 200 -15.80 -0.36 2.04
N VAL A 201 -15.80 -1.60 1.58
CA VAL A 201 -15.65 -1.92 0.15
C VAL A 201 -16.91 -2.58 -0.38
N THR A 202 -17.55 -1.94 -1.35
CA THR A 202 -18.74 -2.46 -2.03
C THR A 202 -18.31 -3.10 -3.34
N VAL A 203 -18.69 -4.37 -3.54
CA VAL A 203 -18.33 -5.18 -4.71
C VAL A 203 -19.54 -5.93 -5.25
N PRO A 204 -19.54 -6.43 -6.50
CA PRO A 204 -20.57 -7.33 -7.02
C PRO A 204 -20.82 -8.51 -6.07
N ARG A 205 -22.06 -8.91 -5.93
CA ARG A 205 -22.54 -9.91 -4.93
C ARG A 205 -21.76 -11.25 -4.95
N ASN A 206 -21.28 -11.66 -6.12
CA ASN A 206 -20.55 -12.92 -6.32
C ASN A 206 -19.07 -12.84 -5.90
N LEU A 207 -18.58 -11.66 -5.56
CA LEU A 207 -17.20 -11.43 -5.13
C LEU A 207 -17.12 -11.14 -3.63
N MET A 208 -15.95 -11.34 -3.08
CA MET A 208 -15.59 -10.99 -1.71
C MET A 208 -14.45 -10.00 -1.75
N ASP A 209 -14.51 -8.97 -0.89
CA ASP A 209 -13.38 -8.11 -0.58
C ASP A 209 -12.65 -8.62 0.67
N VAL A 210 -11.33 -8.57 0.63
CA VAL A 210 -10.43 -8.83 1.76
C VAL A 210 -9.48 -7.65 1.90
N SER A 211 -9.60 -6.96 3.02
CA SER A 211 -8.85 -5.74 3.32
C SER A 211 -8.06 -5.86 4.63
N ASN A 212 -7.45 -4.75 5.05
CA ASN A 212 -6.70 -4.71 6.31
C ASN A 212 -7.62 -4.74 7.54
N GLY A 213 -7.10 -5.27 8.64
CA GLY A 213 -7.78 -5.30 9.93
C GLY A 213 -8.74 -6.46 10.10
N LYS A 214 -9.77 -6.26 10.92
CA LYS A 214 -10.77 -7.25 11.25
C LYS A 214 -12.06 -6.98 10.49
N LEU A 215 -12.66 -8.04 9.89
CA LEU A 215 -13.98 -7.95 9.28
C LEU A 215 -15.04 -7.80 10.36
N GLU A 216 -15.72 -6.66 10.39
CA GLU A 216 -16.77 -6.35 11.36
C GLU A 216 -18.13 -6.91 10.94
N ASN A 217 -18.51 -6.65 9.69
CA ASN A 217 -19.78 -7.13 9.14
C ASN A 217 -19.80 -7.06 7.62
N ILE A 218 -20.79 -7.74 7.04
CA ILE A 218 -21.08 -7.71 5.60
C ILE A 218 -22.53 -7.27 5.44
N VAL A 219 -22.75 -6.20 4.66
CA VAL A 219 -24.08 -5.71 4.31
C VAL A 219 -24.45 -6.20 2.91
N ASP A 220 -25.56 -6.91 2.81
CA ASP A 220 -26.12 -7.37 1.54
C ASP A 220 -27.03 -6.28 0.94
N ASN A 221 -26.67 -5.74 -0.21
CA ASN A 221 -27.41 -4.69 -0.91
C ASN A 221 -28.18 -5.24 -2.13
N GLY A 222 -28.39 -6.56 -2.20
CA GLY A 222 -29.04 -7.21 -3.34
C GLY A 222 -28.05 -7.54 -4.46
N ALA A 223 -27.77 -6.60 -5.36
CA ALA A 223 -26.80 -6.80 -6.46
C ALA A 223 -25.34 -6.73 -6.02
N THR A 224 -25.06 -6.10 -4.90
CA THR A 224 -23.72 -5.90 -4.33
C THR A 224 -23.65 -6.33 -2.88
N LYS A 225 -22.42 -6.42 -2.34
CA LYS A 225 -22.15 -6.57 -0.91
C LYS A 225 -21.13 -5.54 -0.49
N THR A 226 -21.31 -4.99 0.72
CA THR A 226 -20.34 -4.11 1.36
C THR A 226 -19.66 -4.84 2.50
N TYR A 227 -18.34 -4.96 2.42
CA TYR A 227 -17.47 -5.53 3.45
C TYR A 227 -16.93 -4.38 4.30
N ASN A 228 -17.18 -4.43 5.61
CA ASN A 228 -16.74 -3.40 6.55
C ASN A 228 -15.64 -3.94 7.44
N TRP A 229 -14.48 -3.34 7.34
CA TRP A 229 -13.26 -3.69 8.08
C TRP A 229 -12.90 -2.58 9.06
N SER A 230 -12.27 -2.95 10.18
CA SER A 230 -11.68 -2.02 11.13
C SER A 230 -10.22 -2.35 11.41
N VAL A 231 -9.38 -1.33 11.40
CA VAL A 231 -7.99 -1.37 11.80
C VAL A 231 -7.86 -0.55 13.06
N ASN A 232 -7.53 -1.17 14.19
CA ASN A 232 -7.50 -0.55 15.51
C ASN A 232 -6.08 -0.17 15.99
N ASN A 233 -5.08 -0.43 15.17
CA ASN A 233 -3.69 -0.07 15.39
C ASN A 233 -3.25 0.95 14.33
N PRO A 234 -2.21 1.75 14.61
CA PRO A 234 -1.63 2.62 13.59
C PRO A 234 -1.28 1.84 12.33
N ILE A 235 -1.65 2.40 11.18
CA ILE A 235 -1.38 1.80 9.87
C ILE A 235 -0.85 2.86 8.92
N ASN A 236 0.26 2.53 8.26
CA ASN A 236 0.81 3.35 7.21
C ASN A 236 -0.12 3.31 5.96
N ASN A 237 -0.34 4.47 5.34
CA ASN A 237 -1.18 4.58 4.14
C ASN A 237 -0.77 3.60 3.03
N TYR A 238 0.55 3.41 2.85
CA TYR A 238 1.12 2.48 1.87
C TYR A 238 0.67 1.03 2.08
N GLY A 239 0.42 0.62 3.33
CA GLY A 239 -0.04 -0.71 3.70
C GLY A 239 -1.53 -0.96 3.46
N VAL A 240 -2.32 0.08 3.17
CA VAL A 240 -3.77 -0.06 2.94
C VAL A 240 -4.01 -0.67 1.57
N ASN A 241 -4.71 -1.81 1.55
CA ASN A 241 -5.00 -2.52 0.30
C ASN A 241 -6.39 -3.13 0.29
N ILE A 242 -6.86 -3.46 -0.91
CA ILE A 242 -8.04 -4.26 -1.17
C ILE A 242 -7.69 -5.43 -2.08
N ASN A 243 -8.28 -6.59 -1.81
CA ASN A 243 -8.15 -7.80 -2.61
C ASN A 243 -9.55 -8.35 -2.87
N ILE A 244 -9.98 -8.34 -4.12
CA ILE A 244 -11.34 -8.74 -4.50
C ILE A 244 -11.28 -9.96 -5.41
N GLY A 245 -12.04 -10.99 -5.05
CA GLY A 245 -12.06 -12.24 -5.82
C GLY A 245 -13.20 -13.16 -5.41
N ASP A 246 -13.30 -14.30 -6.08
CA ASP A 246 -14.21 -15.39 -5.69
C ASP A 246 -13.58 -16.20 -4.56
N TYR A 247 -13.40 -15.52 -3.40
CA TYR A 247 -12.81 -16.13 -2.22
C TYR A 247 -13.79 -17.00 -1.44
N THR A 248 -13.22 -17.92 -0.66
CA THR A 248 -13.86 -18.61 0.44
C THR A 248 -13.00 -18.42 1.69
N HIS A 249 -13.63 -18.55 2.85
CA HIS A 249 -13.01 -18.29 4.13
C HIS A 249 -12.99 -19.58 4.99
N PHE A 250 -11.93 -19.75 5.76
CA PHE A 250 -11.86 -20.65 6.91
C PHE A 250 -10.95 -20.04 7.98
N SER A 251 -11.08 -20.51 9.21
CA SER A 251 -10.33 -19.94 10.34
C SER A 251 -9.91 -21.01 11.32
N GLU A 252 -8.97 -20.66 12.16
CA GLU A 252 -8.58 -21.40 13.37
C GLU A 252 -8.18 -20.42 14.46
N VAL A 253 -8.08 -20.90 15.70
CA VAL A 253 -7.60 -20.11 16.84
C VAL A 253 -6.19 -20.56 17.16
N PHE A 254 -5.26 -19.60 17.22
CA PHE A 254 -3.90 -19.82 17.68
C PHE A 254 -3.80 -19.42 19.16
N GLU A 255 -3.35 -20.35 20.01
CA GLU A 255 -3.04 -20.06 21.41
C GLU A 255 -1.63 -19.46 21.49
N GLY A 256 -1.55 -18.14 21.45
CA GLY A 256 -0.32 -17.36 21.49
C GLY A 256 0.06 -16.93 22.91
N GLU A 257 1.22 -16.25 23.04
CA GLU A 257 1.74 -15.79 24.33
C GLU A 257 0.85 -14.73 24.99
N ASN A 258 0.16 -13.89 24.21
CA ASN A 258 -0.77 -12.86 24.69
C ASN A 258 -2.25 -13.31 24.70
N GLY A 259 -2.53 -14.59 24.50
CA GLY A 259 -3.88 -15.16 24.48
C GLY A 259 -4.28 -15.74 23.13
N ASN A 260 -5.58 -15.88 22.92
CA ASN A 260 -6.12 -16.45 21.70
C ASN A 260 -6.14 -15.44 20.55
N LEU A 261 -5.54 -15.82 19.42
CA LEU A 261 -5.54 -15.05 18.18
C LEU A 261 -6.41 -15.76 17.14
N ASP A 262 -7.40 -15.06 16.60
CA ASP A 262 -8.21 -15.52 15.49
C ASP A 262 -7.40 -15.45 14.19
N MET A 263 -7.06 -16.60 13.61
CA MET A 263 -6.37 -16.69 12.34
C MET A 263 -7.37 -16.95 11.22
N ASN A 264 -7.53 -15.99 10.33
CA ASN A 264 -8.50 -16.02 9.24
C ASN A 264 -7.82 -16.15 7.88
N TYR A 265 -8.27 -17.11 7.08
CA TYR A 265 -7.69 -17.43 5.78
C TYR A 265 -8.72 -17.23 4.67
N TYR A 266 -8.37 -16.40 3.71
CA TYR A 266 -9.18 -16.10 2.53
C TYR A 266 -8.45 -16.63 1.29
N VAL A 267 -9.06 -17.54 0.58
CA VAL A 267 -8.44 -18.23 -0.56
C VAL A 267 -9.42 -18.36 -1.70
N LEU A 268 -8.93 -18.38 -2.94
CA LEU A 268 -9.79 -18.67 -4.09
C LEU A 268 -10.42 -20.05 -3.93
N LYS A 269 -11.72 -20.18 -4.20
CA LYS A 269 -12.52 -21.38 -3.90
C LYS A 269 -11.89 -22.67 -4.39
N TYR A 270 -11.34 -22.68 -5.61
CA TYR A 270 -10.72 -23.87 -6.19
C TYR A 270 -9.42 -24.29 -5.48
N ASN A 271 -8.80 -23.42 -4.71
CA ASN A 271 -7.60 -23.70 -3.93
C ASN A 271 -7.88 -24.15 -2.49
N LEU A 272 -9.14 -24.18 -2.04
CA LEU A 272 -9.50 -24.44 -0.63
C LEU A 272 -8.84 -25.69 -0.07
N LYS A 273 -8.89 -26.81 -0.80
CA LYS A 273 -8.31 -28.09 -0.34
C LYS A 273 -6.78 -28.00 -0.18
N LYS A 274 -6.10 -27.38 -1.12
CA LYS A 274 -4.64 -27.16 -1.09
C LYS A 274 -4.27 -26.22 0.06
N ALA A 275 -5.02 -25.13 0.20
CA ALA A 275 -4.80 -24.12 1.25
C ALA A 275 -4.98 -24.69 2.65
N LYS A 276 -6.05 -25.44 2.91
CA LYS A 276 -6.26 -26.11 4.22
C LYS A 276 -5.10 -27.04 4.59
N LYS A 277 -4.49 -27.71 3.61
CA LYS A 277 -3.30 -28.53 3.87
C LYS A 277 -2.06 -27.66 4.16
N GLN A 278 -1.84 -26.61 3.37
CA GLN A 278 -0.65 -25.74 3.48
C GLN A 278 -0.67 -24.93 4.78
N PHE A 279 -1.83 -24.38 5.13
CA PHE A 279 -1.93 -23.49 6.29
C PHE A 279 -1.90 -24.21 7.65
N THR A 280 -1.84 -25.56 7.69
CA THR A 280 -1.46 -26.29 8.92
C THR A 280 -0.06 -25.91 9.43
N ASP A 281 0.76 -25.25 8.61
CA ASP A 281 2.07 -24.75 9.00
C ASP A 281 2.00 -23.35 9.64
N ALA A 282 0.90 -22.61 9.48
CA ALA A 282 0.77 -21.25 10.01
C ALA A 282 0.89 -21.16 11.53
N PRO A 283 0.24 -22.02 12.34
CA PRO A 283 0.43 -22.01 13.79
C PRO A 283 1.88 -22.34 14.21
N LYS A 284 2.56 -23.20 13.47
CA LYS A 284 3.98 -23.54 13.75
C LYS A 284 4.89 -22.33 13.47
N MET A 285 4.59 -21.61 12.39
CA MET A 285 5.31 -20.39 12.03
C MET A 285 5.07 -19.29 13.08
N MET A 286 3.83 -19.13 13.56
CA MET A 286 3.50 -18.19 14.63
C MET A 286 4.30 -18.49 15.92
N LYS A 287 4.37 -19.76 16.35
CA LYS A 287 5.19 -20.18 17.50
C LYS A 287 6.68 -19.84 17.30
N ALA A 288 7.21 -20.05 16.10
CA ALA A 288 8.60 -19.69 15.80
C ALA A 288 8.83 -18.18 15.85
N PHE A 289 7.87 -17.39 15.36
CA PHE A 289 7.97 -15.93 15.41
C PHE A 289 7.86 -15.40 16.84
N GLU A 290 6.93 -15.89 17.64
CA GLU A 290 6.83 -15.52 19.05
C GLU A 290 8.12 -15.86 19.82
N HIS A 291 8.71 -17.02 19.57
CA HIS A 291 9.99 -17.40 20.19
C HIS A 291 11.14 -16.43 19.88
N TRP A 292 11.23 -15.92 18.63
CA TRP A 292 12.38 -15.10 18.21
C TRP A 292 12.12 -13.60 18.31
N PHE A 293 10.86 -13.15 18.21
CA PHE A 293 10.50 -11.74 18.10
C PHE A 293 9.57 -11.27 19.23
N GLY A 294 9.15 -12.17 20.12
CA GLY A 294 8.15 -11.92 21.16
C GLY A 294 6.72 -12.08 20.65
N PRO A 295 5.73 -11.89 21.53
CA PRO A 295 4.33 -12.12 21.22
C PRO A 295 3.84 -11.26 20.06
N TYR A 296 2.93 -11.81 19.24
CA TYR A 296 2.32 -11.08 18.15
C TYR A 296 1.57 -9.85 18.69
N PRO A 297 1.82 -8.63 18.18
CA PRO A 297 1.30 -7.41 18.80
C PRO A 297 -0.13 -7.02 18.35
N PHE A 298 -0.71 -7.67 17.31
CA PHE A 298 -1.97 -7.25 16.70
C PHE A 298 -3.07 -8.30 16.89
N TYR A 299 -3.59 -8.41 18.11
CA TYR A 299 -4.69 -9.34 18.46
C TYR A 299 -6.07 -8.81 18.06
#